data_e43a63516de103b2a9d954de8766d518
#
_entry.id   e43a63516de103b2a9d954de8766d518
#
_cell.length_a   1.000
_cell.length_b   1.000
_cell.length_c   1.000
_cell.angle_alpha   90.00
_cell.angle_beta   90.00
_cell.angle_gamma   90.00
#
_symmetry.space_group_name_H-M   'P 1'
#
loop_
_entity.id
_entity.type
_entity.pdbx_description
1 polymer ?
#
loop_
_entity_poly.entity_id
_entity_poly.type
_entity_poly.pdbx_seq_one_letter_code
_entity_poly.pdbx_strand_id
1 'polypeptide(L)'
;MKVRLIEDITPDQVDLTGFIPQKVLNRKLWIDNKLNQKVRISLLEIAYQFMIDSSLNNFCDVIITGSLANYNWNEQYSDIDLHIVTDFSELSDDPEIAKAYFDEKKYNWNQSHTDIKMFNYPVEIYVQDKSEPHKSTGVYSLMKDCWLIEPSLDKLPDTSNKPHIQHGVAAYCNMIDNLIDTLNASGNSLEEAARILNIANELYDAIKLERKEALAKAQYAELTTGNLLFKSLRRNGYMEKLINLRRKCFDIIHSVR
;
A
#
# COMPACT_ATOMS: atom_id res chain seq x y z
N MET A 1 8.63 -5.83 39.23
CA MET A 1 8.64 -5.67 37.76
C MET A 1 8.01 -4.30 37.45
N LYS A 2 8.79 -3.32 36.95
CA LYS A 2 8.22 -2.00 36.60
C LYS A 2 7.44 -2.19 35.33
N VAL A 3 6.11 -2.13 35.39
CA VAL A 3 5.25 -1.98 34.21
C VAL A 3 5.62 -0.62 33.59
N ARG A 4 6.21 -0.65 32.40
CA ARG A 4 6.45 0.57 31.61
C ARG A 4 5.06 0.97 31.11
N LEU A 5 4.45 1.96 31.71
CA LEU A 5 3.27 2.62 31.16
C LEU A 5 3.75 3.28 29.85
N ILE A 6 3.42 2.67 28.73
CA ILE A 6 3.52 3.35 27.43
C ILE A 6 2.45 4.42 27.48
N GLU A 7 2.85 5.70 27.38
CA GLU A 7 1.89 6.79 27.30
C GLU A 7 1.10 6.63 26.00
N ASP A 8 -0.23 6.79 26.08
CA ASP A 8 -1.11 6.72 24.93
C ASP A 8 -0.69 7.75 23.88
N ILE A 9 -0.73 7.34 22.61
CA ILE A 9 -0.49 8.25 21.48
C ILE A 9 -1.66 9.21 21.40
N THR A 10 -1.36 10.51 21.43
CA THR A 10 -2.36 11.56 21.24
C THR A 10 -2.48 11.95 19.76
N PRO A 11 -3.65 12.47 19.32
CA PRO A 11 -3.85 12.82 17.90
C PRO A 11 -2.83 13.81 17.35
N ASP A 12 -2.33 14.75 18.15
CA ASP A 12 -1.33 15.75 17.78
C ASP A 12 0.07 15.14 17.54
N GLN A 13 0.35 13.96 18.08
CA GLN A 13 1.58 13.20 17.83
C GLN A 13 1.56 12.42 16.49
N VAL A 14 0.39 12.34 15.85
CA VAL A 14 0.26 11.66 14.55
C VAL A 14 0.77 12.56 13.43
N ASP A 15 1.91 12.22 12.86
CA ASP A 15 2.49 12.97 11.74
C ASP A 15 1.78 12.64 10.41
N LEU A 16 1.13 13.65 9.84
CA LEU A 16 0.52 13.59 8.51
C LEU A 16 1.28 14.43 7.46
N THR A 17 2.46 14.95 7.78
CA THR A 17 3.25 15.78 6.86
C THR A 17 3.60 15.04 5.58
N GLY A 18 3.79 13.73 5.65
CA GLY A 18 4.05 12.88 4.49
C GLY A 18 2.89 12.78 3.48
N PHE A 19 1.71 13.34 3.79
CA PHE A 19 0.56 13.41 2.89
C PHE A 19 0.31 14.82 2.33
N ILE A 20 1.20 15.79 2.61
CA ILE A 20 1.11 17.13 2.05
C ILE A 20 1.48 17.07 0.58
N PRO A 21 0.59 17.52 -0.33
CA PRO A 21 0.87 17.51 -1.74
C PRO A 21 2.05 18.41 -2.12
N GLN A 22 2.79 17.99 -3.13
CA GLN A 22 3.84 18.77 -3.74
C GLN A 22 3.25 19.74 -4.78
N LYS A 23 3.96 20.83 -5.05
CA LYS A 23 3.54 21.81 -6.09
C LYS A 23 3.96 21.39 -7.50
N VAL A 24 4.86 20.41 -7.62
CA VAL A 24 5.44 19.93 -8.88
C VAL A 24 5.56 18.42 -8.86
N LEU A 25 5.56 17.80 -10.02
CA LEU A 25 5.93 16.41 -10.19
C LEU A 25 7.38 16.19 -9.73
N ASN A 26 7.71 14.95 -9.35
CA ASN A 26 9.05 14.62 -8.91
C ASN A 26 10.08 14.85 -10.03
N ARG A 27 10.95 15.84 -9.85
CA ARG A 27 11.90 16.30 -10.88
C ARG A 27 13.00 15.27 -11.24
N LYS A 28 13.19 14.24 -10.42
CA LYS A 28 14.11 13.13 -10.74
C LYS A 28 13.49 12.19 -11.78
N LEU A 29 12.15 12.01 -11.70
CA LEU A 29 11.40 11.15 -12.60
C LEU A 29 10.84 11.90 -13.81
N TRP A 30 10.38 13.13 -13.64
CA TRP A 30 9.64 13.88 -14.64
C TRP A 30 10.45 15.09 -15.14
N ILE A 31 10.65 15.17 -16.45
CA ILE A 31 11.33 16.26 -17.15
C ILE A 31 10.36 16.78 -18.22
N ASP A 32 10.03 18.05 -18.16
CA ASP A 32 9.12 18.70 -19.11
C ASP A 32 7.80 17.91 -19.32
N ASN A 33 7.21 17.46 -18.21
CA ASN A 33 5.96 16.67 -18.18
C ASN A 33 6.06 15.27 -18.84
N LYS A 34 7.28 14.79 -19.11
CA LYS A 34 7.56 13.44 -19.62
C LYS A 34 8.40 12.65 -18.64
N LEU A 35 8.25 11.33 -18.66
CA LEU A 35 9.09 10.45 -17.86
C LEU A 35 10.54 10.52 -18.37
N ASN A 36 11.48 10.61 -17.43
CA ASN A 36 12.93 10.54 -17.73
C ASN A 36 13.21 9.25 -18.53
N GLN A 37 13.83 9.39 -19.70
CA GLN A 37 14.03 8.28 -20.63
C GLN A 37 14.83 7.12 -20.03
N LYS A 38 15.83 7.41 -19.18
CA LYS A 38 16.58 6.35 -18.49
C LYS A 38 15.67 5.55 -17.56
N VAL A 39 14.82 6.24 -16.80
CA VAL A 39 13.83 5.60 -15.92
C VAL A 39 12.83 4.78 -16.74
N ARG A 40 12.32 5.36 -17.83
CA ARG A 40 11.37 4.69 -18.71
C ARG A 40 11.95 3.37 -19.27
N ILE A 41 13.17 3.40 -19.78
CA ILE A 41 13.84 2.20 -20.33
C ILE A 41 14.01 1.14 -19.24
N SER A 42 14.56 1.51 -18.08
CA SER A 42 14.77 0.56 -16.99
C SER A 42 13.46 -0.03 -16.47
N LEU A 43 12.38 0.75 -16.37
CA LEU A 43 11.08 0.23 -15.96
C LEU A 43 10.46 -0.73 -16.98
N LEU A 44 10.66 -0.47 -18.28
CA LEU A 44 10.25 -1.40 -19.33
C LEU A 44 11.05 -2.70 -19.26
N GLU A 45 12.36 -2.65 -19.03
CA GLU A 45 13.20 -3.83 -18.85
C GLU A 45 12.75 -4.67 -17.64
N ILE A 46 12.43 -4.03 -16.51
CA ILE A 46 11.89 -4.68 -15.32
C ILE A 46 10.55 -5.36 -15.63
N ALA A 47 9.64 -4.66 -16.31
CA ALA A 47 8.35 -5.22 -16.70
C ALA A 47 8.50 -6.42 -17.62
N TYR A 48 9.37 -6.34 -18.63
CA TYR A 48 9.65 -7.46 -19.54
C TYR A 48 10.25 -8.67 -18.81
N GLN A 49 11.19 -8.46 -17.89
CA GLN A 49 11.75 -9.56 -17.11
C GLN A 49 10.68 -10.24 -16.25
N PHE A 50 9.83 -9.46 -15.56
CA PHE A 50 8.70 -10.01 -14.81
C PHE A 50 7.74 -10.82 -15.71
N MET A 51 7.44 -10.32 -16.91
CA MET A 51 6.58 -11.04 -17.86
C MET A 51 7.17 -12.38 -18.26
N ILE A 52 8.48 -12.44 -18.49
CA ILE A 52 9.19 -13.71 -18.78
C ILE A 52 9.05 -14.66 -17.58
N ASP A 53 9.36 -14.20 -16.37
CA ASP A 53 9.36 -15.03 -15.15
C ASP A 53 7.96 -15.50 -14.75
N SER A 54 6.93 -14.73 -15.10
CA SER A 54 5.52 -15.06 -14.84
C SER A 54 4.82 -15.74 -16.03
N SER A 55 5.54 -16.01 -17.14
CA SER A 55 4.96 -16.56 -18.39
C SER A 55 3.80 -15.71 -18.95
N LEU A 56 3.82 -14.40 -18.73
CA LEU A 56 2.85 -13.49 -19.31
C LEU A 56 3.28 -13.08 -20.72
N ASN A 57 2.65 -13.68 -21.72
CA ASN A 57 3.03 -13.48 -23.13
C ASN A 57 2.28 -12.32 -23.80
N ASN A 58 1.05 -12.02 -23.35
CA ASN A 58 0.20 -10.98 -23.93
C ASN A 58 -0.02 -9.86 -22.91
N PHE A 59 0.18 -8.62 -23.31
CA PHE A 59 -0.09 -7.44 -22.51
C PHE A 59 -0.58 -6.27 -23.39
N CYS A 60 -1.33 -5.37 -22.82
CA CYS A 60 -1.91 -4.22 -23.52
C CYS A 60 -1.04 -2.97 -23.38
N ASP A 61 -0.49 -2.73 -22.18
CA ASP A 61 0.33 -1.55 -21.87
C ASP A 61 1.20 -1.83 -20.63
N VAL A 62 2.22 -1.01 -20.44
CA VAL A 62 2.96 -0.88 -19.17
C VAL A 62 2.80 0.54 -18.71
N ILE A 63 2.29 0.75 -17.50
CA ILE A 63 1.96 2.08 -16.98
C ILE A 63 2.61 2.36 -15.63
N ILE A 64 2.89 3.62 -15.37
CA ILE A 64 3.17 4.14 -14.04
C ILE A 64 1.90 4.82 -13.51
N THR A 65 1.60 4.55 -12.24
CA THR A 65 0.49 5.16 -11.51
C THR A 65 0.93 5.54 -10.08
N GLY A 66 -0.01 5.77 -9.17
CA GLY A 66 0.28 6.05 -7.78
C GLY A 66 0.86 7.43 -7.49
N SER A 67 1.50 7.56 -6.33
CA SER A 67 1.92 8.88 -5.82
C SER A 67 3.01 9.55 -6.65
N LEU A 68 3.93 8.78 -7.24
CA LEU A 68 4.99 9.31 -8.09
C LEU A 68 4.55 9.71 -9.49
N ALA A 69 3.36 9.27 -9.91
CA ALA A 69 2.69 9.73 -11.14
C ALA A 69 1.79 10.95 -10.90
N ASN A 70 1.85 11.58 -9.73
CA ASN A 70 1.08 12.77 -9.42
C ASN A 70 1.76 13.67 -8.36
N TYR A 71 1.01 14.56 -7.70
CA TYR A 71 1.54 15.57 -6.78
C TYR A 71 1.55 15.15 -5.31
N ASN A 72 1.11 13.95 -4.95
CA ASN A 72 1.10 13.44 -3.57
C ASN A 72 2.31 12.55 -3.24
N TRP A 73 3.40 12.69 -4.00
CA TRP A 73 4.64 11.97 -3.74
C TRP A 73 5.37 12.50 -2.50
N ASN A 74 6.14 11.60 -1.87
CA ASN A 74 6.98 11.89 -0.72
C ASN A 74 8.32 11.16 -0.88
N GLU A 75 9.43 11.83 -0.54
CA GLU A 75 10.77 11.25 -0.72
C GLU A 75 11.02 9.98 0.10
N GLN A 76 10.40 9.87 1.27
CA GLN A 76 10.64 8.78 2.21
C GLN A 76 9.69 7.58 1.99
N TYR A 77 8.46 7.83 1.52
CA TYR A 77 7.39 6.83 1.58
C TYR A 77 6.81 6.46 0.22
N SER A 78 7.20 7.13 -0.86
CA SER A 78 6.70 6.79 -2.19
C SER A 78 7.50 5.67 -2.81
N ASP A 79 6.79 4.86 -3.56
CA ASP A 79 7.24 3.78 -4.41
C ASP A 79 6.80 4.05 -5.86
N ILE A 80 7.43 3.39 -6.81
CA ILE A 80 7.01 3.43 -8.21
C ILE A 80 6.03 2.27 -8.42
N ASP A 81 4.77 2.61 -8.56
CA ASP A 81 3.71 1.66 -8.88
C ASP A 81 3.76 1.35 -10.40
N LEU A 82 4.44 0.26 -10.78
CA LEU A 82 4.61 -0.20 -12.15
C LEU A 82 3.55 -1.26 -12.47
N HIS A 83 2.59 -0.93 -13.32
CA HIS A 83 1.51 -1.84 -13.68
C HIS A 83 1.70 -2.39 -15.08
N ILE A 84 1.59 -3.70 -15.23
CA ILE A 84 1.48 -4.40 -16.51
C ILE A 84 -0.01 -4.64 -16.74
N VAL A 85 -0.55 -4.03 -17.78
CA VAL A 85 -1.97 -4.12 -18.13
C VAL A 85 -2.16 -5.26 -19.13
N THR A 86 -3.02 -6.21 -18.80
CA THR A 86 -3.31 -7.35 -19.67
C THR A 86 -4.80 -7.69 -19.66
N ASP A 87 -5.23 -8.57 -20.50
CA ASP A 87 -6.61 -9.09 -20.57
C ASP A 87 -6.69 -10.41 -19.80
N PHE A 88 -7.29 -10.40 -18.62
CA PHE A 88 -7.43 -11.62 -17.83
C PHE A 88 -8.35 -12.66 -18.48
N SER A 89 -9.30 -12.22 -19.34
CA SER A 89 -10.17 -13.14 -20.07
C SER A 89 -9.46 -13.94 -21.17
N GLU A 90 -8.30 -13.47 -21.63
CA GLU A 90 -7.44 -14.24 -22.55
C GLU A 90 -6.53 -15.24 -21.83
N LEU A 91 -6.41 -15.12 -20.51
CA LEU A 91 -5.50 -15.94 -19.69
C LEU A 91 -6.24 -17.06 -18.96
N SER A 92 -7.50 -16.84 -18.58
CA SER A 92 -8.34 -17.82 -17.87
C SER A 92 -9.81 -17.53 -18.13
N ASP A 93 -10.62 -18.57 -18.19
CA ASP A 93 -12.09 -18.47 -18.21
C ASP A 93 -12.64 -17.83 -16.92
N ASP A 94 -11.89 -17.89 -15.83
CA ASP A 94 -12.19 -17.21 -14.58
C ASP A 94 -11.13 -16.15 -14.29
N PRO A 95 -11.45 -14.83 -14.43
CA PRO A 95 -10.52 -13.73 -14.19
C PRO A 95 -9.98 -13.68 -12.75
N GLU A 96 -10.72 -14.20 -11.76
CA GLU A 96 -10.25 -14.27 -10.37
C GLU A 96 -9.09 -15.25 -10.20
N ILE A 97 -9.06 -16.34 -10.99
CA ILE A 97 -7.92 -17.27 -11.01
C ILE A 97 -6.68 -16.59 -11.59
N ALA A 98 -6.83 -15.87 -12.71
CA ALA A 98 -5.74 -15.10 -13.30
C ALA A 98 -5.21 -14.06 -12.31
N LYS A 99 -6.12 -13.34 -11.64
CA LYS A 99 -5.78 -12.35 -10.60
C LYS A 99 -4.99 -12.98 -9.45
N ALA A 100 -5.48 -14.09 -8.89
CA ALA A 100 -4.81 -14.78 -7.78
C ALA A 100 -3.41 -15.27 -8.17
N TYR A 101 -3.24 -15.80 -9.38
CA TYR A 101 -1.95 -16.21 -9.93
C TYR A 101 -0.96 -15.05 -9.99
N PHE A 102 -1.36 -13.91 -10.57
CA PHE A 102 -0.46 -12.76 -10.68
C PHE A 102 -0.22 -12.06 -9.35
N ASP A 103 -1.18 -12.08 -8.41
CA ASP A 103 -0.96 -11.57 -7.06
C ASP A 103 0.12 -12.39 -6.32
N GLU A 104 0.18 -13.71 -6.51
CA GLU A 104 1.26 -14.55 -5.98
C GLU A 104 2.60 -14.26 -6.68
N LYS A 105 2.61 -14.20 -8.02
CA LYS A 105 3.82 -13.88 -8.80
C LYS A 105 4.41 -12.54 -8.40
N LYS A 106 3.55 -11.51 -8.29
CA LYS A 106 3.93 -10.18 -7.82
C LYS A 106 4.53 -10.22 -6.41
N TYR A 107 3.90 -10.95 -5.49
CA TYR A 107 4.39 -11.07 -4.12
C TYR A 107 5.80 -11.65 -4.12
N ASN A 108 6.02 -12.78 -4.81
CA ASN A 108 7.32 -13.44 -4.89
C ASN A 108 8.38 -12.57 -5.56
N TRP A 109 8.03 -11.87 -6.64
CA TRP A 109 8.91 -10.93 -7.32
C TRP A 109 9.35 -9.79 -6.42
N ASN A 110 8.41 -9.10 -5.81
CA ASN A 110 8.68 -7.95 -4.94
C ASN A 110 9.52 -8.36 -3.71
N GLN A 111 9.33 -9.57 -3.18
CA GLN A 111 10.19 -10.11 -2.10
C GLN A 111 11.62 -10.40 -2.56
N SER A 112 11.80 -10.86 -3.79
CA SER A 112 13.12 -11.23 -4.33
C SER A 112 13.90 -10.04 -4.87
N HIS A 113 13.25 -8.88 -5.12
CA HIS A 113 13.83 -7.73 -5.81
C HIS A 113 13.68 -6.43 -5.00
N THR A 114 13.85 -6.51 -3.68
CA THR A 114 13.72 -5.35 -2.76
C THR A 114 14.71 -4.22 -3.01
N ASP A 115 15.82 -4.51 -3.70
CA ASP A 115 16.90 -3.55 -3.95
C ASP A 115 16.77 -2.80 -5.28
N ILE A 116 15.78 -3.13 -6.10
CA ILE A 116 15.52 -2.38 -7.35
C ILE A 116 14.92 -1.02 -7.00
N LYS A 117 15.67 0.05 -7.29
CA LYS A 117 15.26 1.43 -6.98
C LYS A 117 15.60 2.38 -8.12
N MET A 118 14.71 3.32 -8.38
CA MET A 118 14.95 4.48 -9.25
C MET A 118 15.10 5.73 -8.38
N PHE A 119 16.29 6.32 -8.31
CA PHE A 119 16.58 7.47 -7.44
C PHE A 119 16.14 7.29 -5.97
N ASN A 120 16.37 6.10 -5.42
CA ASN A 120 15.95 5.64 -4.07
C ASN A 120 14.47 5.29 -3.92
N TYR A 121 13.63 5.44 -4.94
CA TYR A 121 12.26 4.94 -4.90
C TYR A 121 12.23 3.45 -5.29
N PRO A 122 11.73 2.57 -4.42
CA PRO A 122 11.56 1.16 -4.78
C PRO A 122 10.54 1.01 -5.92
N VAL A 123 10.67 -0.05 -6.69
CA VAL A 123 9.74 -0.40 -7.76
C VAL A 123 8.88 -1.56 -7.31
N GLU A 124 7.56 -1.35 -7.26
CA GLU A 124 6.57 -2.38 -7.00
C GLU A 124 5.84 -2.73 -8.30
N ILE A 125 5.89 -4.01 -8.69
CA ILE A 125 5.17 -4.49 -9.87
C ILE A 125 3.76 -4.90 -9.47
N TYR A 126 2.82 -4.64 -10.37
CA TYR A 126 1.43 -5.05 -10.29
C TYR A 126 0.94 -5.50 -11.68
N VAL A 127 0.15 -6.58 -11.75
CA VAL A 127 -0.55 -6.98 -12.98
C VAL A 127 -2.01 -6.61 -12.84
N GLN A 128 -2.52 -5.86 -13.80
CA GLN A 128 -3.84 -5.26 -13.79
C GLN A 128 -4.66 -5.75 -14.99
N ASP A 129 -5.91 -6.14 -14.75
CA ASP A 129 -6.84 -6.39 -15.85
C ASP A 129 -7.16 -5.09 -16.61
N LYS A 130 -7.24 -5.18 -17.94
CA LYS A 130 -7.55 -4.03 -18.80
C LYS A 130 -8.91 -3.39 -18.50
N SER A 131 -9.84 -4.14 -17.93
CA SER A 131 -11.18 -3.66 -17.55
C SER A 131 -11.20 -2.95 -16.20
N GLU A 132 -10.14 -3.06 -15.38
CA GLU A 132 -10.06 -2.38 -14.10
C GLU A 132 -9.97 -0.86 -14.31
N PRO A 133 -10.86 -0.06 -13.70
CA PRO A 133 -10.80 1.39 -13.83
C PRO A 133 -9.56 1.95 -13.13
N HIS A 134 -8.88 2.88 -13.76
CA HIS A 134 -7.81 3.64 -13.14
C HIS A 134 -8.37 4.55 -12.03
N LYS A 135 -7.93 4.33 -10.80
CA LYS A 135 -8.34 5.10 -9.61
C LYS A 135 -7.30 6.13 -9.18
N SER A 136 -6.16 6.17 -9.84
CA SER A 136 -5.11 7.16 -9.61
C SER A 136 -5.44 8.46 -10.33
N THR A 137 -4.98 9.56 -9.76
CA THR A 137 -5.12 10.91 -10.34
C THR A 137 -4.12 11.19 -11.46
N GLY A 138 -3.12 10.32 -11.63
CA GLY A 138 -2.16 10.36 -12.73
C GLY A 138 -1.84 8.95 -13.22
N VAL A 139 -1.87 8.74 -14.54
CA VAL A 139 -1.53 7.47 -15.20
C VAL A 139 -0.72 7.75 -16.46
N TYR A 140 0.50 7.22 -16.54
CA TYR A 140 1.40 7.41 -17.68
C TYR A 140 1.71 6.09 -18.37
N SER A 141 1.50 6.03 -19.68
CA SER A 141 1.89 4.86 -20.50
C SER A 141 3.37 4.91 -20.83
N LEU A 142 4.11 3.87 -20.45
CA LEU A 142 5.50 3.71 -20.81
C LEU A 142 5.64 3.28 -22.28
N MET A 143 4.68 2.50 -22.79
CA MET A 143 4.70 2.06 -24.18
C MET A 143 4.49 3.24 -25.16
N LYS A 144 3.50 4.10 -24.87
CA LYS A 144 3.12 5.24 -25.70
C LYS A 144 3.93 6.50 -25.40
N ASP A 145 4.69 6.53 -24.29
CA ASP A 145 5.44 7.68 -23.79
C ASP A 145 4.56 8.92 -23.61
N CYS A 146 3.37 8.74 -23.03
CA CYS A 146 2.41 9.83 -22.81
C CYS A 146 1.50 9.58 -21.62
N TRP A 147 0.90 10.66 -21.10
CA TRP A 147 -0.14 10.58 -20.09
C TRP A 147 -1.43 9.99 -20.68
N LEU A 148 -1.97 8.98 -20.00
CA LEU A 148 -3.34 8.49 -20.21
C LEU A 148 -4.33 9.27 -19.35
N ILE A 149 -3.92 9.61 -18.14
CA ILE A 149 -4.61 10.51 -17.21
C ILE A 149 -3.56 11.49 -16.71
N GLU A 150 -3.68 12.75 -17.09
CA GLU A 150 -2.75 13.78 -16.65
C GLU A 150 -3.06 14.18 -15.20
N PRO A 151 -2.02 14.24 -14.32
CA PRO A 151 -2.22 14.64 -12.94
C PRO A 151 -2.63 16.11 -12.84
N SER A 152 -3.49 16.43 -11.88
CA SER A 152 -3.97 17.80 -11.65
C SER A 152 -3.85 18.20 -10.20
N LEU A 153 -3.40 19.44 -9.97
CA LEU A 153 -3.34 20.06 -8.65
C LEU A 153 -4.74 20.28 -8.06
N ASP A 154 -5.76 20.40 -8.90
CA ASP A 154 -7.16 20.55 -8.45
C ASP A 154 -7.75 19.29 -7.82
N LYS A 155 -7.04 18.15 -7.98
CA LYS A 155 -7.41 16.85 -7.40
C LYS A 155 -6.63 16.54 -6.13
N LEU A 156 -6.17 17.56 -5.42
CA LEU A 156 -5.42 17.38 -4.17
C LEU A 156 -6.31 16.91 -3.01
N PRO A 157 -5.72 16.24 -2.00
CA PRO A 157 -6.50 15.78 -0.85
C PRO A 157 -7.12 16.96 -0.10
N ASP A 158 -8.35 16.76 0.32
CA ASP A 158 -8.99 17.66 1.28
C ASP A 158 -8.30 17.54 2.63
N THR A 159 -7.64 18.63 3.04
CA THR A 159 -6.91 18.69 4.31
C THR A 159 -7.85 18.96 5.51
N SER A 160 -9.13 19.23 5.30
CA SER A 160 -10.12 19.45 6.37
C SER A 160 -10.32 18.21 7.25
N ASN A 161 -10.06 17.02 6.69
CA ASN A 161 -10.21 15.74 7.40
C ASN A 161 -9.00 15.35 8.26
N LYS A 162 -7.93 16.16 8.34
CA LYS A 162 -6.74 15.84 9.15
C LYS A 162 -7.05 15.48 10.59
N PRO A 163 -7.86 16.25 11.34
CA PRO A 163 -8.17 15.91 12.73
C PRO A 163 -8.83 14.54 12.86
N HIS A 164 -9.74 14.21 11.95
CA HIS A 164 -10.42 12.91 11.96
C HIS A 164 -9.43 11.75 11.71
N ILE A 165 -8.51 11.91 10.75
CA ILE A 165 -7.46 10.93 10.48
C ILE A 165 -6.54 10.78 11.70
N GLN A 166 -6.10 11.89 12.31
CA GLN A 166 -5.23 11.86 13.49
C GLN A 166 -5.87 11.13 14.66
N HIS A 167 -7.16 11.42 14.97
CA HIS A 167 -7.89 10.73 16.03
C HIS A 167 -8.05 9.23 15.73
N GLY A 168 -8.42 8.87 14.50
CA GLY A 168 -8.54 7.47 14.09
C GLY A 168 -7.22 6.70 14.19
N VAL A 169 -6.13 7.28 13.72
CA VAL A 169 -4.80 6.66 13.80
C VAL A 169 -4.37 6.49 15.26
N ALA A 170 -4.49 7.53 16.10
CA ALA A 170 -4.15 7.45 17.52
C ALA A 170 -4.96 6.36 18.24
N ALA A 171 -6.28 6.29 17.98
CA ALA A 171 -7.15 5.28 18.56
C ALA A 171 -6.71 3.86 18.18
N TYR A 172 -6.46 3.58 16.90
CA TYR A 172 -5.99 2.28 16.44
C TYR A 172 -4.61 1.93 17.01
N CYS A 173 -3.68 2.88 17.06
CA CYS A 173 -2.37 2.68 17.66
C CYS A 173 -2.48 2.25 19.12
N ASN A 174 -3.27 2.98 19.92
CA ASN A 174 -3.47 2.68 21.34
C ASN A 174 -4.17 1.33 21.55
N MET A 175 -5.15 0.98 20.72
CA MET A 175 -5.78 -0.34 20.77
C MET A 175 -4.77 -1.46 20.52
N ILE A 176 -3.91 -1.31 19.51
CA ILE A 176 -2.89 -2.33 19.16
C ILE A 176 -1.85 -2.47 20.29
N ASP A 177 -1.34 -1.35 20.80
CA ASP A 177 -0.35 -1.36 21.88
C ASP A 177 -0.95 -1.97 23.16
N ASN A 178 -2.19 -1.64 23.52
CA ASN A 178 -2.91 -2.22 24.67
C ASN A 178 -3.08 -3.75 24.53
N LEU A 179 -3.37 -4.26 23.33
CA LEU A 179 -3.47 -5.71 23.10
C LEU A 179 -2.11 -6.41 23.27
N ILE A 180 -1.04 -5.78 22.78
CA ILE A 180 0.34 -6.30 22.96
C ILE A 180 0.72 -6.34 24.42
N ASP A 181 0.45 -5.26 25.18
CA ASP A 181 0.77 -5.16 26.60
C ASP A 181 -0.03 -6.17 27.44
N THR A 182 -1.31 -6.35 27.11
CA THR A 182 -2.17 -7.35 27.75
C THR A 182 -1.64 -8.76 27.54
N LEU A 183 -1.24 -9.13 26.32
CA LEU A 183 -0.64 -10.44 26.04
C LEU A 183 0.66 -10.65 26.84
N ASN A 184 1.51 -9.63 26.88
CA ASN A 184 2.78 -9.71 27.61
C ASN A 184 2.55 -9.80 29.13
N ALA A 185 1.60 -9.06 29.68
CA ALA A 185 1.24 -9.07 31.10
C ALA A 185 0.68 -10.42 31.56
N SER A 186 -0.05 -11.11 30.67
CA SER A 186 -0.58 -12.47 30.95
C SER A 186 0.47 -13.58 30.93
N GLY A 187 1.75 -13.25 30.66
CA GLY A 187 2.80 -14.24 30.45
C GLY A 187 2.59 -15.09 29.19
N ASN A 188 1.88 -14.55 28.19
CA ASN A 188 1.46 -15.25 26.98
C ASN A 188 0.59 -16.49 27.29
N SER A 189 -0.40 -16.33 28.17
CA SER A 189 -1.32 -17.42 28.49
C SER A 189 -2.15 -17.81 27.25
N LEU A 190 -2.52 -19.09 27.16
CA LEU A 190 -3.28 -19.64 26.01
C LEU A 190 -4.68 -18.99 25.91
N GLU A 191 -5.36 -18.81 27.04
CA GLU A 191 -6.68 -18.19 27.09
C GLU A 191 -6.64 -16.75 26.58
N GLU A 192 -5.67 -15.96 27.07
CA GLU A 192 -5.54 -14.55 26.66
C GLU A 192 -5.09 -14.44 25.20
N ALA A 193 -4.19 -15.33 24.73
CA ALA A 193 -3.79 -15.36 23.33
C ALA A 193 -4.99 -15.65 22.40
N ALA A 194 -5.89 -16.55 22.77
CA ALA A 194 -7.10 -16.86 22.00
C ALA A 194 -8.05 -15.64 21.94
N ARG A 195 -8.27 -14.97 23.08
CA ARG A 195 -9.11 -13.76 23.15
C ARG A 195 -8.51 -12.63 22.32
N ILE A 196 -7.22 -12.38 22.44
CA ILE A 196 -6.51 -11.31 21.69
C ILE A 196 -6.48 -11.60 20.19
N LEU A 197 -6.30 -12.87 19.78
CA LEU A 197 -6.32 -13.23 18.37
C LEU A 197 -7.65 -12.85 17.69
N ASN A 198 -8.78 -13.11 18.34
CA ASN A 198 -10.08 -12.73 17.82
C ASN A 198 -10.21 -11.22 17.66
N ILE A 199 -9.87 -10.44 18.69
CA ILE A 199 -9.93 -8.97 18.65
C ILE A 199 -8.97 -8.42 17.57
N ALA A 200 -7.76 -8.95 17.48
CA ALA A 200 -6.77 -8.51 16.50
C ALA A 200 -7.18 -8.85 15.05
N ASN A 201 -7.90 -9.97 14.84
CA ASN A 201 -8.49 -10.29 13.54
C ASN A 201 -9.59 -9.29 13.16
N GLU A 202 -10.55 -9.05 14.07
CA GLU A 202 -11.63 -8.08 13.86
C GLU A 202 -11.07 -6.68 13.57
N LEU A 203 -10.06 -6.25 14.32
CA LEU A 203 -9.41 -4.96 14.13
C LEU A 203 -8.72 -4.86 12.77
N TYR A 204 -7.98 -5.89 12.37
CA TYR A 204 -7.32 -5.96 11.07
C TYR A 204 -8.33 -5.90 9.92
N ASP A 205 -9.41 -6.65 10.04
CA ASP A 205 -10.47 -6.72 9.03
C ASP A 205 -11.24 -5.40 8.95
N ALA A 206 -11.52 -4.75 10.07
CA ALA A 206 -12.15 -3.43 10.12
C ALA A 206 -11.31 -2.37 9.39
N ILE A 207 -10.00 -2.30 9.67
CA ILE A 207 -9.07 -1.37 9.01
C ILE A 207 -9.02 -1.62 7.51
N LYS A 208 -8.97 -2.89 7.10
CA LYS A 208 -8.95 -3.29 5.68
C LYS A 208 -10.27 -2.98 4.98
N LEU A 209 -11.39 -3.21 5.64
CA LEU A 209 -12.74 -2.95 5.11
C LEU A 209 -12.95 -1.44 4.92
N GLU A 210 -12.60 -0.62 5.92
CA GLU A 210 -12.69 0.83 5.83
C GLU A 210 -11.91 1.36 4.61
N ARG A 211 -10.67 0.87 4.42
CA ARG A 211 -9.88 1.20 3.23
C ARG A 211 -10.57 0.74 1.95
N LYS A 212 -11.03 -0.51 1.89
CA LYS A 212 -11.67 -1.09 0.70
C LYS A 212 -12.91 -0.31 0.29
N GLU A 213 -13.76 0.04 1.25
CA GLU A 213 -14.96 0.84 1.01
C GLU A 213 -14.63 2.26 0.53
N ALA A 214 -13.64 2.89 1.15
CA ALA A 214 -13.18 4.21 0.74
C ALA A 214 -12.65 4.21 -0.70
N LEU A 215 -11.88 3.16 -1.07
CA LEU A 215 -11.38 2.97 -2.43
C LEU A 215 -12.49 2.65 -3.43
N ALA A 216 -13.56 1.98 -3.02
CA ALA A 216 -14.67 1.63 -3.90
C ALA A 216 -15.59 2.81 -4.23
N LYS A 217 -15.80 3.71 -3.25
CA LYS A 217 -16.79 4.81 -3.35
C LYS A 217 -16.23 6.07 -4.01
N ALA A 218 -14.92 6.25 -4.07
CA ALA A 218 -14.30 7.49 -4.52
C ALA A 218 -13.76 7.39 -5.95
N GLN A 219 -13.93 8.46 -6.71
CA GLN A 219 -13.32 8.62 -8.03
C GLN A 219 -11.79 8.66 -7.93
N TYR A 220 -11.25 9.33 -6.89
CA TYR A 220 -9.82 9.43 -6.58
C TYR A 220 -9.55 8.73 -5.25
N ALA A 221 -9.36 7.44 -5.34
CA ALA A 221 -9.33 6.55 -4.19
C ALA A 221 -8.13 6.77 -3.25
N GLU A 222 -6.99 7.18 -3.79
CA GLU A 222 -5.75 7.35 -3.04
C GLU A 222 -5.79 8.47 -1.98
N LEU A 223 -6.71 9.43 -2.12
CA LEU A 223 -6.83 10.62 -1.26
C LEU A 223 -7.97 10.52 -0.26
N THR A 224 -8.63 9.37 -0.18
CA THR A 224 -9.74 9.16 0.76
C THR A 224 -9.26 9.03 2.20
N THR A 225 -10.10 9.46 3.15
CA THR A 225 -9.80 9.39 4.59
C THR A 225 -9.40 7.99 5.03
N GLY A 226 -10.16 6.95 4.67
CA GLY A 226 -9.84 5.57 5.04
C GLY A 226 -8.53 5.07 4.44
N ASN A 227 -8.17 5.47 3.21
CA ASN A 227 -6.87 5.12 2.65
C ASN A 227 -5.72 5.88 3.32
N LEU A 228 -5.89 7.17 3.67
CA LEU A 228 -4.88 7.94 4.38
C LEU A 228 -4.66 7.42 5.80
N LEU A 229 -5.74 7.03 6.51
CA LEU A 229 -5.67 6.37 7.81
C LEU A 229 -4.86 5.06 7.71
N PHE A 230 -5.20 4.17 6.77
CA PHE A 230 -4.46 2.94 6.54
C PHE A 230 -2.99 3.19 6.22
N LYS A 231 -2.69 4.14 5.31
CA LYS A 231 -1.31 4.51 4.95
C LYS A 231 -0.55 5.05 6.16
N SER A 232 -1.20 5.85 7.02
CA SER A 232 -0.59 6.37 8.25
C SER A 232 -0.25 5.25 9.22
N LEU A 233 -1.16 4.32 9.48
CA LEU A 233 -0.89 3.14 10.32
C LEU A 233 0.25 2.29 9.74
N ARG A 234 0.29 2.07 8.42
CA ARG A 234 1.36 1.32 7.74
C ARG A 234 2.72 2.02 7.91
N ARG A 235 2.80 3.34 7.66
CA ARG A 235 4.04 4.13 7.75
C ARG A 235 4.62 4.18 9.16
N ASN A 236 3.74 4.17 10.17
CA ASN A 236 4.14 4.15 11.58
C ASN A 236 4.38 2.72 12.12
N GLY A 237 4.36 1.69 11.27
CA GLY A 237 4.65 0.30 11.62
C GLY A 237 3.52 -0.42 12.37
N TYR A 238 2.35 0.21 12.57
CA TYR A 238 1.27 -0.39 13.35
C TYR A 238 0.54 -1.51 12.62
N MET A 239 0.47 -1.48 11.28
CA MET A 239 -0.03 -2.62 10.52
C MET A 239 0.87 -3.85 10.69
N GLU A 240 2.18 -3.67 10.73
CA GLU A 240 3.14 -4.74 10.99
C GLU A 240 3.05 -5.25 12.44
N LYS A 241 2.95 -4.36 13.44
CA LYS A 241 2.71 -4.73 14.83
C LYS A 241 1.47 -5.61 14.97
N LEU A 242 0.36 -5.24 14.32
CA LEU A 242 -0.90 -5.98 14.36
C LEU A 242 -0.77 -7.37 13.71
N ILE A 243 -0.11 -7.46 12.54
CA ILE A 243 0.17 -8.75 11.87
C ILE A 243 1.04 -9.65 12.76
N ASN A 244 2.08 -9.10 13.35
CA ASN A 244 2.97 -9.84 14.23
C ASN A 244 2.27 -10.30 15.52
N LEU A 245 1.39 -9.49 16.10
CA LEU A 245 0.55 -9.86 17.22
C LEU A 245 -0.36 -11.05 16.88
N ARG A 246 -1.06 -11.01 15.75
CA ARG A 246 -1.90 -12.11 15.26
C ARG A 246 -1.10 -13.40 15.10
N ARG A 247 0.07 -13.33 14.47
CA ARG A 247 0.96 -14.47 14.28
C ARG A 247 1.43 -15.03 15.63
N LYS A 248 1.90 -14.15 16.55
CA LYS A 248 2.33 -14.56 17.89
C LYS A 248 1.23 -15.26 18.66
N CYS A 249 0.01 -14.74 18.66
CA CYS A 249 -1.14 -15.37 19.32
C CYS A 249 -1.45 -16.75 18.71
N PHE A 250 -1.46 -16.85 17.38
CA PHE A 250 -1.67 -18.11 16.68
C PHE A 250 -0.62 -19.15 17.07
N ASP A 251 0.67 -18.76 17.09
CA ASP A 251 1.77 -19.64 17.47
C ASP A 251 1.64 -20.13 18.92
N ILE A 252 1.20 -19.27 19.86
CA ILE A 252 0.96 -19.64 21.25
C ILE A 252 -0.16 -20.70 21.35
N ILE A 253 -1.24 -20.51 20.62
CA ILE A 253 -2.43 -21.39 20.67
C ILE A 253 -2.14 -22.78 20.09
N HIS A 254 -1.34 -22.84 19.04
CA HIS A 254 -1.11 -24.08 18.28
C HIS A 254 0.23 -24.77 18.60
N SER A 255 1.04 -24.19 19.48
CA SER A 255 2.28 -24.84 19.93
C SER A 255 1.99 -25.87 21.02
N VAL A 256 2.42 -27.12 20.79
CA VAL A 256 2.44 -28.16 21.82
C VAL A 256 3.68 -27.94 22.67
N ARG A 257 3.52 -27.75 24.00
CA ARG A 257 4.60 -27.56 24.97
C ARG A 257 4.71 -28.78 25.90
#